data_ee7622bc4bfd8266f367e41583097d88
#
_entry.id   ee7622bc4bfd8266f367e41583097d88
#
_cell.length_a   1.000
_cell.length_b   1.000
_cell.length_c   1.000
_cell.angle_alpha   90.00
_cell.angle_beta   90.00
_cell.angle_gamma   90.00
#
_symmetry.space_group_name_H-M   'P 1'
#
loop_
_entity.id
_entity.type
_entity.pdbx_description
1 polymer ?
#
loop_
_entity_poly.entity_id
_entity_poly.type
_entity_poly.pdbx_seq_one_letter_code
_entity_poly.pdbx_strand_id
1 'polypeptide(L)'
;MILLELFWNFLVIGAVSFGGGYGMISLVRETVLGHGWLTESEFLSFIAVSESTPGPLAVNMATFIGASQAGLAGSFAATVGVVLPSFVIILLIAAALHSLMKYAGVNAFLAGVRPCVVAMILATACTMGLSTLGGFTTLAGGFAPDVRALVVFALLGILHFTYKKKTQKAPSPIGMILLSAVLGAVLWSI
;
A
#
# COMPACT_ATOMS: atom_id res chain seq x y z
N MET A 1 11.37 25.57 13.24
CA MET A 1 11.74 25.41 11.83
C MET A 1 11.48 23.99 11.33
N ILE A 2 11.76 22.95 12.13
CA ILE A 2 11.60 21.54 11.72
C ILE A 2 10.21 21.18 11.15
N LEU A 3 9.12 21.70 11.68
CA LEU A 3 7.76 21.41 11.20
C LEU A 3 7.54 21.90 9.75
N LEU A 4 8.08 23.09 9.42
CA LEU A 4 7.97 23.64 8.08
C LEU A 4 8.87 22.87 7.09
N GLU A 5 10.03 22.44 7.55
CA GLU A 5 10.95 21.61 6.75
C GLU A 5 10.31 20.24 6.45
N LEU A 6 9.73 19.59 7.47
CA LEU A 6 8.98 18.33 7.29
C LEU A 6 7.82 18.51 6.30
N PHE A 7 6.99 19.53 6.52
CA PHE A 7 5.86 19.79 5.62
C PHE A 7 6.32 20.02 4.19
N TRP A 8 7.32 20.88 3.96
CA TRP A 8 7.78 21.24 2.63
C TRP A 8 8.44 20.07 1.89
N ASN A 9 9.34 19.36 2.57
CA ASN A 9 10.00 18.21 1.96
C ASN A 9 9.00 17.11 1.59
N PHE A 10 8.07 16.76 2.50
CA PHE A 10 7.05 15.77 2.19
C PHE A 10 6.03 16.26 1.16
N LEU A 11 5.78 17.55 1.07
CA LEU A 11 4.96 18.14 -0.01
C LEU A 11 5.65 17.95 -1.37
N VAL A 12 6.92 18.24 -1.47
CA VAL A 12 7.69 18.02 -2.70
C VAL A 12 7.71 16.53 -3.06
N ILE A 13 7.99 15.65 -2.08
CA ILE A 13 7.96 14.21 -2.30
C ILE A 13 6.58 13.76 -2.81
N GLY A 14 5.49 14.21 -2.18
CA GLY A 14 4.13 13.89 -2.60
C GLY A 14 3.76 14.42 -3.98
N ALA A 15 4.32 15.55 -4.39
CA ALA A 15 4.07 16.16 -5.70
C ALA A 15 4.84 15.49 -6.84
N VAL A 16 6.06 15.04 -6.58
CA VAL A 16 6.98 14.51 -7.61
C VAL A 16 6.90 12.99 -7.73
N SER A 17 6.34 12.31 -6.74
CA SER A 17 6.31 10.85 -6.73
C SER A 17 5.32 10.28 -7.73
N PHE A 18 5.84 9.44 -8.62
CA PHE A 18 5.07 8.64 -9.57
C PHE A 18 5.32 7.15 -9.34
N GLY A 19 4.32 6.32 -9.63
CA GLY A 19 4.50 4.86 -9.59
C GLY A 19 4.17 4.19 -8.25
N GLY A 20 3.58 4.92 -7.29
CA GLY A 20 3.14 4.35 -6.02
C GLY A 20 4.15 4.47 -4.88
N GLY A 21 3.84 3.84 -3.74
CA GLY A 21 4.61 4.00 -2.49
C GLY A 21 6.08 3.58 -2.59
N TYR A 22 6.38 2.55 -3.36
CA TYR A 22 7.76 2.07 -3.54
C TYR A 22 8.63 3.05 -4.34
N GLY A 23 8.07 3.75 -5.32
CA GLY A 23 8.79 4.80 -6.06
C GLY A 23 9.21 5.97 -5.18
N MET A 24 8.52 6.20 -4.07
CA MET A 24 8.84 7.26 -3.12
C MET A 24 9.98 6.91 -2.17
N ILE A 25 10.29 5.63 -1.96
CA ILE A 25 11.28 5.19 -0.96
C ILE A 25 12.64 5.86 -1.20
N SER A 26 13.08 5.93 -2.47
CA SER A 26 14.36 6.55 -2.83
C SER A 26 14.38 8.05 -2.54
N LEU A 27 13.29 8.77 -2.83
CA LEU A 27 13.17 10.21 -2.57
C LEU A 27 13.13 10.51 -1.07
N VAL A 28 12.36 9.72 -0.31
CA VAL A 28 12.29 9.84 1.14
C VAL A 28 13.67 9.55 1.75
N ARG A 29 14.35 8.48 1.30
CA ARG A 29 15.70 8.13 1.76
C ARG A 29 16.69 9.27 1.55
N GLU A 30 16.76 9.81 0.34
CA GLU A 30 17.65 10.92 0.01
C GLU A 30 17.37 12.14 0.90
N THR A 31 16.09 12.47 1.10
CA THR A 31 15.67 13.58 1.93
C THR A 31 16.06 13.39 3.39
N VAL A 32 15.73 12.24 3.99
CA VAL A 32 15.96 12.03 5.45
C VAL A 32 17.42 11.88 5.78
N LEU A 33 18.22 11.24 4.92
CA LEU A 33 19.66 11.12 5.13
C LEU A 33 20.37 12.45 4.85
N GLY A 34 19.96 13.19 3.81
CA GLY A 34 20.52 14.48 3.46
C GLY A 34 20.29 15.54 4.54
N HIS A 35 19.18 15.50 5.26
CA HIS A 35 18.92 16.39 6.40
C HIS A 35 19.45 15.84 7.73
N GLY A 36 20.01 14.63 7.76
CA GLY A 36 20.47 13.98 8.98
C GLY A 36 19.35 13.65 9.96
N TRP A 37 18.10 13.50 9.47
CA TRP A 37 16.96 13.17 10.33
C TRP A 37 17.01 11.72 10.80
N LEU A 38 17.53 10.82 9.98
CA LEU A 38 17.67 9.39 10.27
C LEU A 38 19.02 8.88 9.77
N THR A 39 19.52 7.84 10.41
CA THR A 39 20.59 6.99 9.88
C THR A 39 20.02 5.98 8.88
N GLU A 40 20.88 5.35 8.08
CA GLU A 40 20.48 4.32 7.13
C GLU A 40 19.74 3.13 7.81
N SER A 41 20.24 2.70 8.97
CA SER A 41 19.63 1.59 9.72
C SER A 41 18.25 1.94 10.30
N GLU A 42 18.07 3.16 10.77
CA GLU A 42 16.77 3.66 11.21
C GLU A 42 15.79 3.76 10.05
N PHE A 43 16.25 4.28 8.91
CA PHE A 43 15.42 4.36 7.71
C PHE A 43 14.88 2.99 7.26
N LEU A 44 15.75 1.97 7.23
CA LEU A 44 15.34 0.59 6.91
C LEU A 44 14.31 0.06 7.92
N SER A 45 14.48 0.38 9.20
CA SER A 45 13.52 0.01 10.24
C SER A 45 12.17 0.69 10.03
N PHE A 46 12.16 1.97 9.64
CA PHE A 46 10.92 2.69 9.32
C PHE A 46 10.20 2.16 8.09
N ILE A 47 10.94 1.69 7.05
CA ILE A 47 10.32 0.99 5.93
C ILE A 47 9.59 -0.26 6.43
N ALA A 48 10.25 -1.11 7.20
CA ALA A 48 9.66 -2.36 7.70
C ALA A 48 8.40 -2.12 8.54
N VAL A 49 8.43 -1.12 9.43
CA VAL A 49 7.26 -0.72 10.23
C VAL A 49 6.14 -0.17 9.35
N SER A 50 6.49 0.65 8.35
CA SER A 50 5.51 1.24 7.44
C SER A 50 4.85 0.20 6.54
N GLU A 51 5.57 -0.84 6.14
CA GLU A 51 5.02 -1.96 5.37
C GLU A 51 4.11 -2.86 6.22
N SER A 52 4.42 -3.03 7.49
CA SER A 52 3.58 -3.81 8.42
C SER A 52 2.33 -3.05 8.88
N THR A 53 2.29 -1.74 8.70
CA THR A 53 1.17 -0.88 9.08
C THR A 53 0.15 -0.81 7.96
N PRO A 54 -1.16 -1.14 8.20
CA PRO A 54 -2.19 -1.03 7.18
C PRO A 54 -2.34 0.43 6.69
N GLY A 55 -2.12 0.67 5.40
CA GLY A 55 -2.24 2.00 4.80
C GLY A 55 -1.26 2.24 3.66
N PRO A 56 -1.34 3.40 3.00
CA PRO A 56 -0.37 3.76 1.97
C PRO A 56 1.03 3.92 2.55
N LEU A 57 2.00 3.19 2.02
CA LEU A 57 3.39 3.17 2.51
C LEU A 57 3.96 4.58 2.69
N ALA A 58 3.76 5.44 1.70
CA ALA A 58 4.25 6.82 1.73
C ALA A 58 3.69 7.66 2.88
N VAL A 59 2.40 7.49 3.17
CA VAL A 59 1.71 8.19 4.28
C VAL A 59 2.21 7.66 5.62
N ASN A 60 2.36 6.33 5.73
CA ASN A 60 2.90 5.71 6.94
C ASN A 60 4.32 6.18 7.22
N MET A 61 5.20 6.17 6.20
CA MET A 61 6.57 6.67 6.32
C MET A 61 6.62 8.15 6.73
N ALA A 62 5.82 9.01 6.09
CA ALA A 62 5.74 10.43 6.45
C ALA A 62 5.32 10.62 7.92
N THR A 63 4.32 9.87 8.35
CA THR A 63 3.81 9.92 9.73
C THR A 63 4.89 9.49 10.74
N PHE A 64 5.56 8.36 10.50
CA PHE A 64 6.59 7.85 11.41
C PHE A 64 7.83 8.74 11.44
N ILE A 65 8.32 9.19 10.27
CA ILE A 65 9.46 10.10 10.20
C ILE A 65 9.12 11.43 10.88
N GLY A 66 7.95 11.99 10.62
CA GLY A 66 7.48 13.18 11.30
C GLY A 66 7.40 13.02 12.81
N ALA A 67 6.91 11.85 13.28
CA ALA A 67 6.85 11.52 14.70
C ALA A 67 8.23 11.49 15.36
N SER A 68 9.21 10.88 14.71
CA SER A 68 10.57 10.77 15.22
C SER A 68 11.26 12.12 15.34
N GLN A 69 10.95 13.08 14.46
CA GLN A 69 11.59 14.39 14.42
C GLN A 69 10.93 15.45 15.34
N ALA A 70 9.60 15.43 15.43
CA ALA A 70 8.86 16.47 16.17
C ALA A 70 7.55 15.96 16.81
N GLY A 71 7.50 14.68 17.17
CA GLY A 71 6.33 14.08 17.82
C GLY A 71 5.04 14.22 17.02
N LEU A 72 3.91 14.40 17.69
CA LEU A 72 2.59 14.49 17.03
C LEU A 72 2.48 15.65 16.03
N ALA A 73 3.10 16.79 16.32
CA ALA A 73 3.10 17.93 15.41
C ALA A 73 3.90 17.64 14.14
N GLY A 74 5.02 16.92 14.25
CA GLY A 74 5.82 16.47 13.13
C GLY A 74 5.07 15.44 12.27
N SER A 75 4.41 14.47 12.90
CA SER A 75 3.54 13.51 12.21
C SER A 75 2.49 14.22 11.36
N PHE A 76 1.79 15.18 11.95
CA PHE A 76 0.74 15.93 11.26
C PHE A 76 1.31 16.73 10.09
N ALA A 77 2.40 17.46 10.30
CA ALA A 77 3.02 18.29 9.27
C ALA A 77 3.50 17.46 8.08
N ALA A 78 4.22 16.37 8.31
CA ALA A 78 4.71 15.47 7.25
C ALA A 78 3.59 14.75 6.52
N THR A 79 2.58 14.26 7.24
CA THR A 79 1.43 13.56 6.65
C THR A 79 0.59 14.48 5.78
N VAL A 80 0.28 15.69 6.27
CA VAL A 80 -0.44 16.69 5.47
C VAL A 80 0.39 17.08 4.25
N GLY A 81 1.70 17.27 4.42
CA GLY A 81 2.61 17.57 3.33
C GLY A 81 2.51 16.54 2.20
N VAL A 82 2.65 15.26 2.49
CA VAL A 82 2.67 14.19 1.46
C VAL A 82 1.32 13.99 0.78
N VAL A 83 0.20 14.21 1.47
CA VAL A 83 -1.17 14.00 0.95
C VAL A 83 -1.68 15.19 0.16
N LEU A 84 -1.30 16.40 0.57
CA LEU A 84 -1.89 17.65 0.06
C LEU A 84 -1.78 17.81 -1.46
N PRO A 85 -0.66 17.52 -2.15
CA PRO A 85 -0.56 17.67 -3.60
C PRO A 85 -1.56 16.76 -4.34
N SER A 86 -1.62 15.48 -3.96
CA SER A 86 -2.54 14.50 -4.56
C SER A 86 -4.00 14.91 -4.31
N PHE A 87 -4.31 15.37 -3.11
CA PHE A 87 -5.65 15.82 -2.73
C PHE A 87 -6.09 17.04 -3.57
N VAL A 88 -5.23 18.04 -3.71
CA VAL A 88 -5.52 19.23 -4.52
C VAL A 88 -5.71 18.86 -5.99
N ILE A 89 -4.81 18.04 -6.55
CA ILE A 89 -4.91 17.60 -7.95
C ILE A 89 -6.21 16.84 -8.19
N ILE A 90 -6.58 15.92 -7.30
CA ILE A 90 -7.84 15.15 -7.43
C ILE A 90 -9.06 16.07 -7.35
N LEU A 91 -9.07 17.07 -6.46
CA LEU A 91 -10.16 18.04 -6.37
C LEU A 91 -10.29 18.87 -7.65
N LEU A 92 -9.17 19.33 -8.21
CA LEU A 92 -9.17 20.08 -9.48
C LEU A 92 -9.68 19.20 -10.63
N ILE A 93 -9.22 17.97 -10.72
CA ILE A 93 -9.70 17.01 -11.72
C ILE A 93 -11.20 16.74 -11.52
N ALA A 94 -11.67 16.53 -10.30
CA ALA A 94 -13.07 16.26 -10.01
C ALA A 94 -13.96 17.44 -10.40
N ALA A 95 -13.52 18.66 -10.12
CA ALA A 95 -14.24 19.86 -10.52
C ALA A 95 -14.35 20.01 -12.05
N ALA A 96 -13.26 19.72 -12.77
CA ALA A 96 -13.25 19.74 -14.23
C ALA A 96 -14.02 18.56 -14.85
N LEU A 97 -13.95 17.39 -14.22
CA LEU A 97 -14.51 16.14 -14.74
C LEU A 97 -16.02 16.19 -14.93
N HIS A 98 -16.74 16.90 -14.07
CA HIS A 98 -18.19 17.10 -14.21
C HIS A 98 -18.58 17.71 -15.57
N SER A 99 -17.79 18.63 -16.05
CA SER A 99 -17.98 19.25 -17.37
C SER A 99 -17.46 18.36 -18.50
N LEU A 100 -16.35 17.65 -18.27
CA LEU A 100 -15.72 16.78 -19.24
C LEU A 100 -16.52 15.48 -19.50
N MET A 101 -17.25 14.98 -18.52
CA MET A 101 -18.09 13.77 -18.68
C MET A 101 -19.24 13.95 -19.68
N LYS A 102 -19.53 15.15 -20.12
CA LYS A 102 -20.48 15.40 -21.21
C LYS A 102 -19.95 14.96 -22.58
N TYR A 103 -18.64 14.81 -22.72
CA TYR A 103 -18.00 14.39 -23.97
C TYR A 103 -17.91 12.87 -24.05
N ALA A 104 -18.38 12.31 -25.19
CA ALA A 104 -18.37 10.86 -25.43
C ALA A 104 -16.96 10.26 -25.37
N GLY A 105 -15.94 10.99 -25.82
CA GLY A 105 -14.54 10.55 -25.78
C GLY A 105 -14.00 10.36 -24.34
N VAL A 106 -14.41 11.22 -23.41
CA VAL A 106 -14.01 11.09 -22.00
C VAL A 106 -14.64 9.83 -21.38
N ASN A 107 -15.92 9.59 -21.67
CA ASN A 107 -16.61 8.39 -21.19
C ASN A 107 -16.00 7.11 -21.80
N ALA A 108 -15.65 7.13 -23.08
CA ALA A 108 -14.99 6.01 -23.74
C ALA A 108 -13.59 5.74 -23.13
N PHE A 109 -12.82 6.79 -22.87
CA PHE A 109 -11.53 6.67 -22.18
C PHE A 109 -11.66 6.05 -20.79
N LEU A 110 -12.56 6.56 -19.95
CA LEU A 110 -12.82 6.03 -18.61
C LEU A 110 -13.34 4.58 -18.64
N ALA A 111 -14.17 4.24 -19.64
CA ALA A 111 -14.61 2.87 -19.84
C ALA A 111 -13.45 1.92 -20.19
N GLY A 112 -12.45 2.40 -20.96
CA GLY A 112 -11.24 1.66 -21.26
C GLY A 112 -10.27 1.50 -20.08
N VAL A 113 -10.21 2.49 -19.18
CA VAL A 113 -9.35 2.44 -17.98
C VAL A 113 -9.82 1.39 -16.98
N ARG A 114 -11.13 1.19 -16.83
CA ARG A 114 -11.69 0.21 -15.86
C ARG A 114 -11.13 -1.20 -16.00
N PRO A 115 -11.14 -1.83 -17.19
CA PRO A 115 -10.57 -3.18 -17.34
C PRO A 115 -9.06 -3.20 -17.11
N CYS A 116 -8.33 -2.13 -17.42
CA CYS A 116 -6.90 -2.04 -17.12
C CYS A 116 -6.62 -2.08 -15.61
N VAL A 117 -7.39 -1.33 -14.83
CA VAL A 117 -7.28 -1.36 -13.35
C VAL A 117 -7.60 -2.74 -12.80
N VAL A 118 -8.66 -3.38 -13.29
CA VAL A 118 -9.01 -4.75 -12.89
C VAL A 118 -7.89 -5.72 -13.24
N ALA A 119 -7.31 -5.62 -14.44
CA ALA A 119 -6.20 -6.46 -14.88
C ALA A 119 -4.96 -6.26 -13.99
N MET A 120 -4.64 -5.02 -13.60
CA MET A 120 -3.53 -4.74 -12.68
C MET A 120 -3.75 -5.36 -11.29
N ILE A 121 -4.97 -5.25 -10.75
CA ILE A 121 -5.31 -5.87 -9.46
C ILE A 121 -5.18 -7.39 -9.54
N LEU A 122 -5.71 -8.00 -10.60
CA LEU A 122 -5.61 -9.45 -10.81
C LEU A 122 -4.16 -9.90 -11.01
N ALA A 123 -3.37 -9.16 -11.80
CA ALA A 123 -1.96 -9.46 -11.99
C ALA A 123 -1.19 -9.42 -10.67
N THR A 124 -1.43 -8.40 -9.85
CA THR A 124 -0.81 -8.30 -8.50
C THR A 124 -1.25 -9.45 -7.61
N ALA A 125 -2.54 -9.77 -7.57
CA ALA A 125 -3.06 -10.89 -6.79
C ALA A 125 -2.45 -12.24 -7.23
N CYS A 126 -2.33 -12.48 -8.55
CA CYS A 126 -1.69 -13.67 -9.09
C CYS A 126 -0.20 -13.72 -8.74
N THR A 127 0.51 -12.61 -8.90
CA THR A 127 1.95 -12.54 -8.61
C THR A 127 2.22 -12.80 -7.12
N MET A 128 1.47 -12.14 -6.24
CA MET A 128 1.57 -12.36 -4.79
C MET A 128 1.16 -13.78 -4.40
N GLY A 129 0.10 -14.30 -5.01
CA GLY A 129 -0.33 -15.69 -4.78
C GLY A 129 0.74 -16.70 -5.20
N LEU A 130 1.31 -16.55 -6.39
CA LEU A 130 2.39 -17.41 -6.87
C LEU A 130 3.66 -17.29 -6.02
N SER A 131 4.00 -16.08 -5.59
CA SER A 131 5.14 -15.85 -4.69
C SER A 131 4.93 -16.52 -3.33
N THR A 132 3.77 -16.32 -2.71
CA THR A 132 3.48 -16.83 -1.36
C THR A 132 3.25 -18.33 -1.34
N LEU A 133 2.52 -18.88 -2.31
CA LEU A 133 2.18 -20.31 -2.34
C LEU A 133 3.24 -21.15 -3.04
N GLY A 134 3.87 -20.61 -4.08
CA GLY A 134 4.87 -21.29 -4.91
C GLY A 134 6.31 -21.06 -4.48
N GLY A 135 6.56 -20.12 -3.55
CA GLY A 135 7.91 -19.75 -3.13
C GLY A 135 8.75 -19.07 -4.22
N PHE A 136 8.11 -18.56 -5.29
CA PHE A 136 8.82 -17.86 -6.36
C PHE A 136 9.28 -16.48 -5.88
N THR A 137 10.53 -16.34 -5.51
CA THR A 137 11.12 -15.05 -5.15
C THR A 137 11.61 -14.26 -6.37
N THR A 138 11.93 -14.97 -7.47
CA THR A 138 12.33 -14.40 -8.78
C THR A 138 11.92 -15.33 -9.90
N LEU A 139 11.79 -14.81 -11.14
CA LEU A 139 11.46 -15.60 -12.32
C LEU A 139 12.48 -16.72 -12.63
N ALA A 140 13.69 -16.64 -12.06
CA ALA A 140 14.74 -17.65 -12.14
C ALA A 140 14.87 -18.50 -10.86
N GLY A 141 14.06 -18.23 -9.83
CA GLY A 141 14.06 -18.97 -8.57
C GLY A 141 13.39 -20.34 -8.71
N GLY A 142 13.93 -21.35 -8.05
CA GLY A 142 13.35 -22.69 -8.03
C GLY A 142 11.96 -22.72 -7.38
N PHE A 143 11.12 -23.65 -7.80
CA PHE A 143 9.82 -23.93 -7.18
C PHE A 143 10.04 -24.53 -5.78
N ALA A 144 9.69 -23.79 -4.75
CA ALA A 144 9.76 -24.23 -3.35
C ALA A 144 8.45 -23.90 -2.64
N PRO A 145 7.38 -24.69 -2.87
CA PRO A 145 6.05 -24.40 -2.32
C PRO A 145 6.08 -24.47 -0.80
N ASP A 146 5.54 -23.43 -0.17
CA ASP A 146 5.32 -23.44 1.28
C ASP A 146 4.02 -24.19 1.59
N VAL A 147 4.17 -25.42 2.11
CA VAL A 147 3.05 -26.29 2.47
C VAL A 147 2.15 -25.63 3.51
N ARG A 148 2.72 -24.82 4.44
CA ARG A 148 1.95 -24.11 5.47
C ARG A 148 1.05 -23.05 4.83
N ALA A 149 1.58 -22.26 3.89
CA ALA A 149 0.82 -21.28 3.14
C ALA A 149 -0.30 -21.93 2.30
N LEU A 150 -0.01 -23.08 1.68
CA LEU A 150 -1.02 -23.84 0.92
C LEU A 150 -2.15 -24.36 1.83
N VAL A 151 -1.84 -24.84 3.02
CA VAL A 151 -2.83 -25.31 4.01
C VAL A 151 -3.73 -24.14 4.44
N VAL A 152 -3.14 -22.99 4.80
CA VAL A 152 -3.91 -21.79 5.19
C VAL A 152 -4.81 -21.36 4.04
N PHE A 153 -4.29 -21.30 2.82
CA PHE A 153 -5.06 -20.91 1.64
C PHE A 153 -6.24 -21.86 1.39
N ALA A 154 -6.00 -23.17 1.47
CA ALA A 154 -7.06 -24.19 1.29
C ALA A 154 -8.13 -24.07 2.38
N LEU A 155 -7.76 -23.91 3.65
CA LEU A 155 -8.70 -23.75 4.77
C LEU A 155 -9.55 -22.50 4.61
N LEU A 156 -8.94 -21.37 4.26
CA LEU A 156 -9.65 -20.12 4.02
C LEU A 156 -10.59 -20.22 2.82
N GLY A 157 -10.15 -20.90 1.75
CA GLY A 157 -11.00 -21.17 0.57
C GLY A 157 -12.22 -22.00 0.92
N ILE A 158 -12.04 -23.13 1.61
CA ILE A 158 -13.13 -23.99 2.07
C ILE A 158 -14.10 -23.21 2.95
N LEU A 159 -13.58 -22.43 3.89
CA LEU A 159 -14.40 -21.60 4.78
C LEU A 159 -15.20 -20.56 3.98
N HIS A 160 -14.57 -19.89 3.04
CA HIS A 160 -15.23 -18.88 2.19
C HIS A 160 -16.40 -19.51 1.41
N PHE A 161 -16.17 -20.64 0.74
CA PHE A 161 -17.19 -21.31 -0.05
C PHE A 161 -18.32 -21.88 0.80
N THR A 162 -17.99 -22.49 1.94
CA THR A 162 -19.00 -23.06 2.85
C THR A 162 -19.83 -21.96 3.51
N TYR A 163 -19.23 -20.87 3.95
CA TYR A 163 -19.91 -19.72 4.51
C TYR A 163 -20.85 -19.06 3.49
N LYS A 164 -20.34 -18.83 2.27
CA LYS A 164 -21.11 -18.27 1.17
C LYS A 164 -22.31 -19.16 0.79
N LYS A 165 -22.12 -20.49 0.76
CA LYS A 165 -23.19 -21.46 0.47
C LYS A 165 -24.27 -21.46 1.55
N LYS A 166 -23.88 -21.35 2.84
CA LYS A 166 -24.81 -21.40 3.98
C LYS A 166 -25.54 -20.08 4.20
N THR A 167 -24.87 -18.95 4.04
CA THR A 167 -25.38 -17.63 4.43
C THR A 167 -25.81 -16.77 3.23
N GLN A 168 -25.53 -17.22 1.98
CA GLN A 168 -25.75 -16.47 0.74
C GLN A 168 -25.04 -15.10 0.70
N LYS A 169 -24.16 -14.84 1.71
CA LYS A 169 -23.34 -13.62 1.80
C LYS A 169 -21.86 -14.00 1.84
N ALA A 170 -21.02 -13.20 1.23
CA ALA A 170 -19.57 -13.35 1.36
C ALA A 170 -19.14 -13.03 2.81
N PRO A 171 -18.17 -13.78 3.38
CA PRO A 171 -17.60 -13.42 4.67
C PRO A 171 -16.93 -12.04 4.61
N SER A 172 -16.88 -11.33 5.73
CA SER A 172 -16.23 -10.01 5.75
C SER A 172 -14.73 -10.15 5.48
N PRO A 173 -14.12 -9.29 4.64
CA PRO A 173 -12.69 -9.33 4.39
C PRO A 173 -11.84 -9.22 5.66
N ILE A 174 -12.26 -8.36 6.60
CA ILE A 174 -11.58 -8.18 7.88
C ILE A 174 -11.58 -9.48 8.69
N GLY A 175 -12.72 -10.18 8.76
CA GLY A 175 -12.81 -11.47 9.45
C GLY A 175 -11.88 -12.52 8.84
N MET A 176 -11.76 -12.56 7.50
CA MET A 176 -10.86 -13.47 6.80
C MET A 176 -9.39 -13.15 7.09
N ILE A 177 -9.03 -11.86 7.15
CA ILE A 177 -7.66 -11.41 7.49
C ILE A 177 -7.31 -11.81 8.93
N LEU A 178 -8.18 -11.53 9.89
CA LEU A 178 -7.95 -11.90 11.30
C LEU A 178 -7.81 -13.41 11.47
N LEU A 179 -8.65 -14.18 10.80
CA LEU A 179 -8.58 -15.64 10.84
C LEU A 179 -7.27 -16.15 10.22
N SER A 180 -6.85 -15.59 9.09
CA SER A 180 -5.57 -15.96 8.46
C SER A 180 -4.38 -15.63 9.35
N ALA A 181 -4.42 -14.50 10.06
CA ALA A 181 -3.39 -14.09 11.00
C ALA A 181 -3.28 -15.09 12.17
N VAL A 182 -4.40 -15.52 12.75
CA VAL A 182 -4.42 -16.51 13.83
C VAL A 182 -3.90 -17.87 13.32
N LEU A 183 -4.36 -18.34 12.17
CA LEU A 183 -3.88 -19.59 11.58
C LEU A 183 -2.39 -19.53 11.24
N GLY A 184 -1.93 -18.39 10.71
CA GLY A 184 -0.51 -18.15 10.47
C GLY A 184 0.29 -18.21 11.77
N ALA A 185 -0.09 -17.45 12.80
CA ALA A 185 0.60 -17.45 14.08
C ALA A 185 0.73 -18.87 14.67
N VAL A 186 -0.33 -19.68 14.60
CA VAL A 186 -0.31 -21.06 15.10
C VAL A 186 0.63 -21.95 14.28
N LEU A 187 0.59 -21.88 12.94
CA LEU A 187 1.38 -22.76 12.07
C LEU A 187 2.86 -22.38 11.99
N TRP A 188 3.20 -21.12 12.23
CA TRP A 188 4.61 -20.67 12.26
C TRP A 188 5.21 -20.63 13.68
N SER A 189 4.40 -20.78 14.75
CA SER A 189 4.89 -20.95 16.12
C SER A 189 5.26 -22.39 16.48
N ILE A 190 4.88 -23.35 15.64
CA ILE A 190 5.23 -24.77 15.72
C ILE A 190 6.34 -25.05 14.70
#